data_5d40acdbe4dad5415b43d70898c2a14a
#
_entry.id   5d40acdbe4dad5415b43d70898c2a14a
#
_cell.length_a   1.000
_cell.length_b   1.000
_cell.length_c   1.000
_cell.angle_alpha   90.00
_cell.angle_beta   90.00
_cell.angle_gamma   90.00
#
_symmetry.space_group_name_H-M   'P 1'
#
loop_
_entity.id
_entity.type
_entity.pdbx_description
1 polymer ?
#
loop_
_entity_poly.entity_id
_entity_poly.type
_entity_poly.pdbx_seq_one_letter_code
_entity_poly.pdbx_strand_id
1 'polypeptide(L)'
;NAGVVESDLSATDASTLEFTAYTEFNNKWDSEMEYEHGDAVLAAYNAEHGTQYIPLPESAYTFTGADLKAGSNKAVSTIDIDKSNLTADRYYTLAVRLKSNSKFKIGEKNTVLYHISLLPIYDSRSKWNLVSCSSYYTGRGPELMIDGDLVTRWESRYNNTGEGDINPNEASTVWDMGKTYYW
;
A
#
# COMPACT_ATOMS: atom_id res chain seq x y z
N ASN A 1 1.57 -20.32 11.31
CA ASN A 1 1.88 -19.38 10.23
C ASN A 1 0.92 -18.20 10.29
N ALA A 2 1.43 -16.97 10.32
CA ALA A 2 0.61 -15.77 10.20
C ALA A 2 -0.06 -15.71 8.82
N GLY A 3 -1.29 -15.18 8.76
CA GLY A 3 -1.87 -14.70 7.52
C GLY A 3 -1.12 -13.44 7.07
N VAL A 4 -1.02 -13.20 5.76
CA VAL A 4 -0.42 -11.98 5.21
C VAL A 4 -1.44 -11.27 4.35
N VAL A 5 -1.60 -9.96 4.55
CA VAL A 5 -2.45 -9.07 3.76
C VAL A 5 -1.57 -7.96 3.20
N GLU A 6 -1.48 -7.88 1.88
CA GLU A 6 -0.79 -6.80 1.17
C GLU A 6 -1.78 -5.65 0.94
N SER A 7 -1.36 -4.43 1.25
CA SER A 7 -2.20 -3.24 1.12
C SER A 7 -1.40 -2.06 0.59
N ASP A 8 -1.53 -1.81 -0.70
CA ASP A 8 -0.97 -0.64 -1.37
C ASP A 8 -1.96 0.52 -1.28
N LEU A 9 -1.72 1.43 -0.35
CA LEU A 9 -2.61 2.57 -0.10
C LEU A 9 -2.27 3.72 -1.03
N SER A 10 -3.22 4.10 -1.90
CA SER A 10 -3.15 5.36 -2.64
C SER A 10 -3.71 6.52 -1.80
N ALA A 11 -3.50 7.76 -2.26
CA ALA A 11 -4.04 8.94 -1.59
C ALA A 11 -5.58 8.96 -1.57
N THR A 12 -6.21 8.28 -2.54
CA THR A 12 -7.68 8.26 -2.75
C THR A 12 -8.36 7.06 -2.14
N ASP A 13 -7.62 6.00 -1.81
CA ASP A 13 -8.22 4.76 -1.30
C ASP A 13 -8.70 4.90 0.14
N ALA A 14 -9.67 4.08 0.49
CA ALA A 14 -10.07 3.92 1.87
C ALA A 14 -8.85 3.49 2.71
N SER A 15 -8.71 4.11 3.88
CA SER A 15 -7.61 3.85 4.80
C SER A 15 -8.00 2.86 5.91
N THR A 16 -9.12 2.17 5.76
CA THR A 16 -9.61 1.19 6.73
C THR A 16 -9.37 -0.23 6.24
N LEU A 17 -8.69 -1.03 7.07
CA LEU A 17 -8.49 -2.46 6.87
C LEU A 17 -9.30 -3.23 7.92
N GLU A 18 -9.53 -4.52 7.67
CA GLU A 18 -10.29 -5.38 8.58
C GLU A 18 -9.45 -6.55 9.09
N PHE A 19 -9.55 -6.82 10.39
CA PHE A 19 -9.11 -8.06 11.00
C PHE A 19 -10.33 -8.88 11.38
N THR A 20 -10.50 -10.06 10.76
CA THR A 20 -11.67 -10.91 11.01
C THR A 20 -11.26 -12.20 11.72
N ALA A 21 -11.82 -12.40 12.91
CA ALA A 21 -11.75 -13.67 13.63
C ALA A 21 -12.99 -14.51 13.31
N TYR A 22 -12.78 -15.82 13.05
CA TYR A 22 -13.84 -16.75 12.69
C TYR A 22 -13.97 -17.88 13.70
N THR A 23 -15.20 -18.35 13.86
CA THR A 23 -15.52 -19.66 14.47
C THR A 23 -16.11 -20.59 13.42
N GLU A 24 -15.97 -21.90 13.62
CA GLU A 24 -16.49 -22.91 12.69
C GLU A 24 -18.02 -22.85 12.56
N PHE A 25 -18.71 -22.50 13.66
CA PHE A 25 -20.16 -22.45 13.73
C PHE A 25 -20.63 -21.11 14.29
N ASN A 26 -21.91 -20.77 14.04
CA ASN A 26 -22.52 -19.62 14.67
C ASN A 26 -22.49 -19.76 16.19
N ASN A 27 -22.02 -18.74 16.85
CA ASN A 27 -21.88 -18.71 18.29
C ASN A 27 -23.25 -18.63 18.98
N LYS A 28 -23.39 -19.31 20.12
CA LYS A 28 -24.64 -19.26 20.93
C LYS A 28 -24.63 -18.14 21.96
N TRP A 29 -23.46 -17.63 22.31
CA TRP A 29 -23.24 -16.62 23.36
C TRP A 29 -22.33 -15.50 22.87
N ASP A 30 -22.41 -14.35 23.49
CA ASP A 30 -21.42 -13.30 23.33
C ASP A 30 -20.07 -13.79 23.90
N SER A 31 -18.99 -13.51 23.17
CA SER A 31 -17.63 -13.82 23.58
C SER A 31 -16.76 -12.57 23.47
N GLU A 32 -16.25 -12.12 24.59
CA GLU A 32 -15.27 -11.04 24.63
C GLU A 32 -13.98 -11.51 23.98
N MET A 33 -13.38 -10.64 23.17
CA MET A 33 -12.17 -10.91 22.40
C MET A 33 -11.07 -9.97 22.86
N GLU A 34 -9.88 -10.50 23.13
CA GLU A 34 -8.70 -9.74 23.48
C GLU A 34 -7.69 -9.78 22.34
N TYR A 35 -7.21 -8.63 21.94
CA TYR A 35 -6.26 -8.48 20.83
C TYR A 35 -4.93 -7.89 21.32
N GLU A 36 -3.86 -8.27 20.63
CA GLU A 36 -2.56 -7.61 20.72
C GLU A 36 -2.17 -7.15 19.32
N HIS A 37 -1.56 -5.98 19.21
CA HIS A 37 -1.14 -5.43 17.92
C HIS A 37 0.08 -4.52 18.06
N GLY A 38 0.68 -4.16 16.90
CA GLY A 38 1.77 -3.19 16.82
C GLY A 38 3.16 -3.77 17.12
N ASP A 39 4.04 -2.90 17.61
CA ASP A 39 5.48 -3.14 17.66
C ASP A 39 5.88 -4.38 18.44
N ALA A 40 5.30 -4.62 19.62
CA ALA A 40 5.66 -5.76 20.44
C ALA A 40 5.30 -7.11 19.78
N VAL A 41 4.15 -7.17 19.11
CA VAL A 41 3.71 -8.37 18.39
C VAL A 41 4.60 -8.62 17.17
N LEU A 42 4.94 -7.55 16.44
CA LEU A 42 5.81 -7.64 15.27
C LEU A 42 7.24 -8.02 15.66
N ALA A 43 7.78 -7.45 16.73
CA ALA A 43 9.12 -7.78 17.20
C ALA A 43 9.23 -9.26 17.61
N ALA A 44 8.22 -9.80 18.31
CA ALA A 44 8.15 -11.21 18.64
C ALA A 44 8.10 -12.09 17.38
N TYR A 45 7.28 -11.69 16.39
CA TYR A 45 7.21 -12.39 15.11
C TYR A 45 8.54 -12.36 14.35
N ASN A 46 9.18 -11.19 14.25
CA ASN A 46 10.49 -11.03 13.60
C ASN A 46 11.55 -11.93 14.25
N ALA A 47 11.58 -11.99 15.58
CA ALA A 47 12.53 -12.82 16.32
C ALA A 47 12.30 -14.31 16.08
N GLU A 48 11.03 -14.75 16.06
CA GLU A 48 10.67 -16.16 15.86
C GLU A 48 10.97 -16.65 14.44
N HIS A 49 10.74 -15.78 13.43
CA HIS A 49 10.81 -16.17 12.01
C HIS A 49 12.08 -15.66 11.30
N GLY A 50 12.97 -14.93 11.99
CA GLY A 50 14.20 -14.37 11.42
C GLY A 50 13.94 -13.28 10.38
N THR A 51 12.80 -12.57 10.46
CA THR A 51 12.44 -11.46 9.58
C THR A 51 12.87 -10.12 10.17
N GLN A 52 12.86 -9.06 9.34
CA GLN A 52 13.23 -7.70 9.74
C GLN A 52 12.20 -6.69 9.24
N TYR A 53 10.91 -7.03 9.39
CA TYR A 53 9.85 -6.12 9.00
C TYR A 53 9.85 -4.84 9.82
N ILE A 54 9.63 -3.71 9.14
CA ILE A 54 9.57 -2.38 9.76
C ILE A 54 8.19 -2.17 10.36
N PRO A 55 8.07 -1.81 11.64
CA PRO A 55 6.77 -1.62 12.26
C PRO A 55 6.01 -0.42 11.68
N LEU A 56 4.69 -0.55 11.57
CA LEU A 56 3.80 0.58 11.33
C LEU A 56 3.79 1.46 12.58
N PRO A 57 4.13 2.76 12.50
CA PRO A 57 4.14 3.64 13.68
C PRO A 57 2.79 3.64 14.41
N GLU A 58 2.79 3.63 15.73
CA GLU A 58 1.55 3.66 16.53
C GLU A 58 0.69 4.90 16.25
N SER A 59 1.33 6.02 15.89
CA SER A 59 0.62 7.25 15.48
C SER A 59 -0.04 7.16 14.10
N ALA A 60 0.25 6.12 13.33
CA ALA A 60 -0.23 5.95 11.96
C ALA A 60 -1.47 5.05 11.86
N TYR A 61 -1.99 4.53 12.96
CA TYR A 61 -3.21 3.71 12.91
C TYR A 61 -4.01 3.76 14.20
N THR A 62 -5.30 3.40 14.08
CA THR A 62 -6.19 3.14 15.22
C THR A 62 -6.81 1.76 15.04
N PHE A 63 -6.62 0.88 16.02
CA PHE A 63 -7.24 -0.44 16.05
C PHE A 63 -8.49 -0.41 16.91
N THR A 64 -9.62 -0.85 16.35
CA THR A 64 -10.89 -1.01 17.07
C THR A 64 -11.29 -2.49 17.06
N GLY A 65 -11.11 -3.15 18.19
CA GLY A 65 -11.43 -4.56 18.39
C GLY A 65 -12.94 -4.80 18.45
N ALA A 66 -13.37 -5.94 17.93
CA ALA A 66 -14.76 -6.38 17.98
C ALA A 66 -14.92 -7.70 18.71
N ASP A 67 -16.00 -7.81 19.50
CA ASP A 67 -16.40 -9.05 20.15
C ASP A 67 -17.19 -9.95 19.19
N LEU A 68 -17.13 -11.24 19.43
CA LEU A 68 -17.96 -12.21 18.74
C LEU A 68 -19.35 -12.23 19.36
N LYS A 69 -20.37 -11.83 18.61
CA LYS A 69 -21.76 -11.77 19.07
C LYS A 69 -22.51 -13.08 18.88
N ALA A 70 -23.46 -13.35 19.75
CA ALA A 70 -24.38 -14.48 19.62
C ALA A 70 -25.07 -14.46 18.25
N GLY A 71 -25.19 -15.61 17.63
CA GLY A 71 -25.74 -15.76 16.27
C GLY A 71 -24.75 -15.51 15.14
N SER A 72 -23.54 -15.02 15.43
CA SER A 72 -22.49 -14.78 14.45
C SER A 72 -21.41 -15.87 14.50
N ASN A 73 -20.76 -16.12 13.38
CA ASN A 73 -19.55 -16.92 13.29
C ASN A 73 -18.30 -16.07 13.02
N LYS A 74 -18.42 -14.74 13.04
CA LYS A 74 -17.29 -13.82 12.83
C LYS A 74 -17.38 -12.58 13.72
N ALA A 75 -16.18 -12.09 14.10
CA ALA A 75 -15.99 -10.78 14.69
C ALA A 75 -15.08 -9.96 13.76
N VAL A 76 -15.51 -8.78 13.34
CA VAL A 76 -14.78 -7.91 12.41
C VAL A 76 -14.29 -6.70 13.16
N SER A 77 -12.99 -6.64 13.41
CA SER A 77 -12.27 -5.50 13.97
C SER A 77 -11.78 -4.59 12.84
N THR A 78 -11.66 -3.30 13.09
CA THR A 78 -11.19 -2.32 12.09
C THR A 78 -9.83 -1.75 12.44
N ILE A 79 -9.08 -1.39 11.40
CA ILE A 79 -7.77 -0.74 11.47
C ILE A 79 -7.84 0.48 10.57
N ASP A 80 -7.96 1.65 11.17
CA ASP A 80 -7.99 2.92 10.44
C ASP A 80 -6.56 3.45 10.33
N ILE A 81 -6.09 3.71 9.10
CA ILE A 81 -4.72 4.15 8.81
C ILE A 81 -4.68 5.67 8.60
N ASP A 82 -3.87 6.36 9.37
CA ASP A 82 -3.51 7.75 9.13
C ASP A 82 -2.29 7.85 8.23
N LYS A 83 -2.53 8.08 6.95
CA LYS A 83 -1.51 8.17 5.92
C LYS A 83 -0.56 9.35 6.08
N SER A 84 -0.95 10.39 6.81
CA SER A 84 -0.13 11.60 7.02
C SER A 84 1.18 11.30 7.77
N ASN A 85 1.20 10.19 8.52
CA ASN A 85 2.35 9.73 9.30
C ASN A 85 3.21 8.67 8.57
N LEU A 86 2.94 8.41 7.27
CA LEU A 86 3.67 7.44 6.48
C LEU A 86 4.52 8.11 5.40
N THR A 87 5.62 7.46 5.03
CA THR A 87 6.45 7.86 3.89
C THR A 87 6.28 6.90 2.72
N ALA A 88 6.28 7.43 1.51
CA ALA A 88 6.02 6.67 0.28
C ALA A 88 7.18 5.77 -0.18
N ASP A 89 8.27 5.73 0.57
CA ASP A 89 9.51 5.01 0.23
C ASP A 89 9.72 3.77 1.10
N ARG A 90 8.73 3.36 1.88
CA ARG A 90 8.85 2.26 2.83
C ARG A 90 7.65 1.35 2.81
N TYR A 91 7.93 0.07 3.08
CA TYR A 91 6.93 -0.92 3.46
C TYR A 91 6.88 -1.02 4.98
N TYR A 92 5.71 -0.81 5.54
CA TYR A 92 5.45 -0.96 6.97
C TYR A 92 4.70 -2.26 7.22
N THR A 93 4.83 -2.80 8.41
CA THR A 93 4.09 -4.00 8.80
C THR A 93 3.39 -3.78 10.13
N LEU A 94 2.08 -3.98 10.15
CA LEU A 94 1.29 -4.09 11.36
C LEU A 94 1.01 -5.57 11.62
N ALA A 95 1.41 -6.07 12.78
CA ALA A 95 1.01 -7.38 13.27
C ALA A 95 -0.20 -7.25 14.19
N VAL A 96 -1.24 -8.02 13.94
CA VAL A 96 -2.43 -8.12 14.80
C VAL A 96 -2.62 -9.58 15.17
N ARG A 97 -2.79 -9.85 16.47
CA ARG A 97 -2.99 -11.19 17.01
C ARG A 97 -4.24 -11.24 17.89
N LEU A 98 -5.06 -12.25 17.68
CA LEU A 98 -6.08 -12.62 18.66
C LEU A 98 -5.39 -13.34 19.82
N LYS A 99 -5.37 -12.70 21.00
CA LYS A 99 -4.66 -13.21 22.17
C LYS A 99 -5.50 -14.20 22.97
N SER A 100 -6.72 -13.82 23.27
CA SER A 100 -7.65 -14.65 24.05
C SER A 100 -9.10 -14.33 23.71
N ASN A 101 -9.99 -15.21 24.11
CA ASN A 101 -11.41 -14.96 24.18
C ASN A 101 -12.02 -15.68 25.38
N SER A 102 -13.21 -15.27 25.78
CA SER A 102 -13.84 -15.75 27.02
C SER A 102 -14.51 -17.13 26.89
N LYS A 103 -14.62 -17.71 25.69
CA LYS A 103 -15.45 -18.93 25.44
C LYS A 103 -14.76 -20.05 24.66
N PHE A 104 -13.79 -19.74 23.81
CA PHE A 104 -13.23 -20.71 22.85
C PHE A 104 -11.72 -20.81 22.96
N LYS A 105 -11.20 -21.99 22.60
CA LYS A 105 -9.76 -22.16 22.39
C LYS A 105 -9.35 -21.46 21.09
N ILE A 106 -8.32 -20.65 21.16
CA ILE A 106 -7.74 -19.99 19.98
C ILE A 106 -6.94 -21.00 19.18
N GLY A 107 -7.12 -20.97 17.86
CA GLY A 107 -6.35 -21.78 16.93
C GLY A 107 -4.93 -21.24 16.73
N GLU A 108 -4.08 -22.04 16.08
CA GLU A 108 -2.68 -21.69 15.80
C GLU A 108 -2.55 -20.52 14.82
N LYS A 109 -3.53 -20.34 13.92
CA LYS A 109 -3.57 -19.25 12.94
C LYS A 109 -4.32 -18.04 13.54
N ASN A 110 -3.71 -17.39 14.51
CA ASN A 110 -4.31 -16.29 15.27
C ASN A 110 -3.66 -14.93 15.01
N THR A 111 -2.69 -14.87 14.10
CA THR A 111 -1.93 -13.66 13.78
C THR A 111 -2.07 -13.32 12.30
N VAL A 112 -2.24 -12.04 11.99
CA VAL A 112 -2.22 -11.49 10.63
C VAL A 112 -1.18 -10.39 10.55
N LEU A 113 -0.38 -10.40 9.49
CA LEU A 113 0.54 -9.33 9.13
C LEU A 113 -0.09 -8.50 8.00
N TYR A 114 -0.19 -7.21 8.21
CA TYR A 114 -0.59 -6.24 7.19
C TYR A 114 0.66 -5.54 6.68
N HIS A 115 1.08 -5.86 5.47
CA HIS A 115 2.15 -5.14 4.78
C HIS A 115 1.55 -3.94 4.07
N ILE A 116 1.94 -2.76 4.49
CA ILE A 116 1.35 -1.49 4.07
C ILE A 116 2.41 -0.68 3.37
N SER A 117 2.15 -0.32 2.11
CA SER A 117 2.90 0.71 1.40
C SER A 117 2.02 1.92 1.15
N LEU A 118 2.61 3.10 1.18
CA LEU A 118 1.98 4.31 0.67
C LEU A 118 2.46 4.52 -0.76
N LEU A 119 1.59 4.30 -1.73
CA LEU A 119 1.93 4.56 -3.12
C LEU A 119 2.28 6.04 -3.30
N PRO A 120 3.38 6.35 -3.99
CA PRO A 120 3.71 7.74 -4.28
C PRO A 120 2.57 8.40 -5.04
N ILE A 121 2.22 9.60 -4.64
CA ILE A 121 1.25 10.41 -5.39
C ILE A 121 1.95 10.84 -6.69
N TYR A 122 1.66 10.16 -7.80
CA TYR A 122 2.16 10.50 -9.13
C TYR A 122 1.43 11.69 -9.78
N ASP A 123 0.46 12.29 -9.10
CA ASP A 123 -0.45 13.30 -9.65
C ASP A 123 0.16 14.70 -9.79
N SER A 124 1.39 14.91 -9.33
CA SER A 124 2.08 16.18 -9.50
C SER A 124 3.14 16.12 -10.58
N ARG A 125 2.77 15.69 -11.79
CA ARG A 125 3.61 15.82 -12.99
C ARG A 125 4.05 17.27 -13.24
N SER A 126 3.39 18.25 -12.60
CA SER A 126 3.77 19.65 -12.61
C SER A 126 5.19 19.93 -12.06
N LYS A 127 5.77 18.98 -11.31
CA LYS A 127 7.15 19.04 -10.81
C LYS A 127 8.14 18.27 -11.68
N TRP A 128 7.66 17.56 -12.68
CA TRP A 128 8.52 16.82 -13.58
C TRP A 128 9.19 17.76 -14.57
N ASN A 129 10.49 17.61 -14.71
CA ASN A 129 11.29 18.38 -15.66
C ASN A 129 11.85 17.44 -16.72
N LEU A 130 11.69 17.78 -17.99
CA LEU A 130 12.30 17.05 -19.07
C LEU A 130 13.83 17.19 -18.99
N VAL A 131 14.52 16.07 -18.86
CA VAL A 131 15.99 16.02 -18.89
C VAL A 131 16.49 15.83 -20.30
N SER A 132 15.90 14.90 -21.05
CA SER A 132 16.23 14.66 -22.45
C SER A 132 15.08 14.00 -23.20
N CYS A 133 15.08 14.23 -24.52
CA CYS A 133 14.20 13.56 -25.46
C CYS A 133 15.03 13.21 -26.71
N SER A 134 14.95 11.96 -27.16
CA SER A 134 15.70 11.53 -28.33
C SER A 134 15.27 12.24 -29.63
N SER A 135 13.97 12.42 -29.81
CA SER A 135 13.37 13.16 -30.91
C SER A 135 11.88 13.35 -30.71
N TYR A 136 11.29 14.29 -31.42
CA TYR A 136 9.83 14.41 -31.48
C TYR A 136 9.34 14.98 -32.81
N TYR A 137 8.12 14.58 -33.19
CA TYR A 137 7.42 15.11 -34.34
C TYR A 137 6.84 16.49 -34.00
N THR A 138 6.84 17.41 -34.95
CA THR A 138 6.33 18.77 -34.77
C THR A 138 4.90 18.77 -34.22
N GLY A 139 4.70 19.44 -33.07
CA GLY A 139 3.41 19.49 -32.36
C GLY A 139 3.08 18.24 -31.56
N ARG A 140 4.07 17.33 -31.39
CA ARG A 140 3.94 16.12 -30.56
C ARG A 140 5.16 15.92 -29.68
N GLY A 141 5.53 16.99 -28.98
CA GLY A 141 6.66 17.02 -28.08
C GLY A 141 6.44 16.22 -26.80
N PRO A 142 7.52 16.00 -26.02
CA PRO A 142 7.46 15.22 -24.79
C PRO A 142 6.56 15.83 -23.71
N GLU A 143 6.31 17.13 -23.71
CA GLU A 143 5.40 17.82 -22.81
C GLU A 143 3.98 17.25 -22.84
N LEU A 144 3.55 16.68 -23.94
CA LEU A 144 2.24 16.04 -24.10
C LEU A 144 2.09 14.73 -23.31
N MET A 145 3.19 14.20 -22.74
CA MET A 145 3.12 13.04 -21.85
C MET A 145 2.64 13.41 -20.45
N ILE A 146 2.71 14.69 -20.09
CA ILE A 146 2.45 15.19 -18.74
C ILE A 146 1.43 16.33 -18.65
N ASP A 147 0.80 16.68 -19.77
CA ASP A 147 -0.18 17.79 -19.86
C ASP A 147 -1.54 17.47 -19.23
N GLY A 148 -1.77 16.21 -18.85
CA GLY A 148 -3.02 15.76 -18.24
C GLY A 148 -4.12 15.43 -19.26
N ASP A 149 -3.89 15.61 -20.56
CA ASP A 149 -4.84 15.26 -21.61
C ASP A 149 -4.54 13.82 -22.10
N LEU A 150 -5.49 12.91 -21.95
CA LEU A 150 -5.36 11.51 -22.39
C LEU A 150 -5.43 11.31 -23.90
N VAL A 151 -5.78 12.35 -24.67
CA VAL A 151 -5.86 12.31 -26.13
C VAL A 151 -4.55 12.74 -26.79
N THR A 152 -3.77 13.57 -26.11
CA THR A 152 -2.46 14.00 -26.56
C THR A 152 -1.40 12.92 -26.34
N ARG A 153 -0.32 12.95 -27.09
CA ARG A 153 0.79 12.00 -26.94
C ARG A 153 2.08 12.56 -27.50
N TRP A 154 3.18 12.19 -26.90
CA TRP A 154 4.49 12.30 -27.53
C TRP A 154 4.60 11.30 -28.69
N GLU A 155 5.26 11.73 -29.76
CA GLU A 155 5.53 10.89 -30.93
C GLU A 155 6.94 11.17 -31.43
N SER A 156 7.77 10.11 -31.52
CA SER A 156 9.14 10.23 -32.02
C SER A 156 9.14 10.67 -33.47
N ARG A 157 10.21 11.37 -33.86
CA ARG A 157 10.34 11.85 -35.24
C ARG A 157 10.54 10.69 -36.21
N TYR A 158 9.73 10.64 -37.26
CA TYR A 158 9.79 9.61 -38.31
C TYR A 158 9.97 10.18 -39.72
N ASN A 159 10.05 11.50 -39.87
CA ASN A 159 10.26 12.20 -41.13
C ASN A 159 11.05 13.51 -40.88
N ASN A 160 11.15 14.39 -41.89
CA ASN A 160 11.88 15.63 -41.82
C ASN A 160 11.20 16.75 -40.99
N THR A 161 10.10 16.47 -40.32
CA THR A 161 9.40 17.43 -39.45
C THR A 161 9.61 17.09 -37.98
N GLY A 162 10.06 18.06 -37.20
CA GLY A 162 10.33 17.88 -35.75
C GLY A 162 11.81 18.02 -35.43
N GLU A 163 12.16 17.67 -34.19
CA GLU A 163 13.52 17.78 -33.66
C GLU A 163 14.11 16.42 -33.27
N GLY A 164 15.45 16.36 -33.20
CA GLY A 164 16.20 15.15 -32.88
C GLY A 164 16.41 14.24 -34.08
N ASP A 165 16.81 13.00 -33.83
CA ASP A 165 17.12 12.02 -34.87
C ASP A 165 15.88 11.50 -35.58
N ILE A 166 15.99 11.31 -36.93
CA ILE A 166 14.93 10.65 -37.68
C ILE A 166 14.99 9.15 -37.42
N ASN A 167 13.87 8.56 -36.94
CA ASN A 167 13.75 7.13 -36.60
C ASN A 167 14.88 6.67 -35.69
N PRO A 168 15.00 7.23 -34.47
CA PRO A 168 16.02 6.80 -33.53
C PRO A 168 15.86 5.31 -33.23
N ASN A 169 16.97 4.59 -33.13
CA ASN A 169 16.96 3.15 -32.82
C ASN A 169 16.26 2.88 -31.49
N GLU A 170 16.38 3.83 -30.55
CA GLU A 170 15.72 3.80 -29.26
C GLU A 170 15.03 5.15 -29.00
N ALA A 171 13.73 5.20 -29.22
CA ALA A 171 12.94 6.38 -28.90
C ALA A 171 12.76 6.48 -27.39
N SER A 172 13.22 7.58 -26.78
CA SER A 172 13.21 7.75 -25.34
C SER A 172 12.95 9.18 -24.89
N THR A 173 12.35 9.29 -23.71
CA THR A 173 12.29 10.52 -22.93
C THR A 173 12.81 10.24 -21.52
N VAL A 174 13.54 11.17 -20.94
CA VAL A 174 14.05 11.09 -19.57
C VAL A 174 13.51 12.27 -18.78
N TRP A 175 12.92 12.00 -17.63
CA TRP A 175 12.28 12.98 -16.77
C TRP A 175 12.92 12.99 -15.39
N ASP A 176 13.23 14.17 -14.87
CA ASP A 176 13.46 14.37 -13.45
C ASP A 176 12.10 14.57 -12.78
N MET A 177 11.70 13.64 -11.93
CA MET A 177 10.43 13.67 -11.22
C MET A 177 10.46 14.58 -9.98
N GLY A 178 11.58 15.29 -9.74
CA GLY A 178 11.77 16.18 -8.61
C GLY A 178 11.81 15.46 -7.24
N LYS A 179 11.89 14.11 -7.24
CA LYS A 179 11.89 13.27 -6.05
C LYS A 179 12.56 11.93 -6.34
N THR A 180 13.30 11.40 -5.39
CA THR A 180 13.85 10.03 -5.50
C THR A 180 12.77 9.03 -5.13
N TYR A 181 12.59 8.01 -5.97
CA TYR A 181 11.74 6.85 -5.72
C TYR A 181 12.64 5.62 -5.57
N TYR A 182 12.31 4.78 -4.59
CA TYR A 182 12.96 3.49 -4.37
C TYR A 182 12.00 2.40 -4.86
N TRP A 183 12.48 1.57 -5.76
CA TRP A 183 11.72 0.45 -6.37
C TRP A 183 12.15 -0.87 -5.75
#